data_6fd91ca67799fc6fccba3faa82e3c99e
#
_entry.id   6fd91ca67799fc6fccba3faa82e3c99e
#
_cell.length_a   1.000
_cell.length_b   1.000
_cell.length_c   1.000
_cell.angle_alpha   90.00
_cell.angle_beta   90.00
_cell.angle_gamma   90.00
#
_symmetry.space_group_name_H-M   'P 1'
#
loop_
_entity.id
_entity.type
_entity.pdbx_description
1 polymer ?
#
loop_
_entity_poly.entity_id
_entity_poly.type
_entity_poly.pdbx_seq_one_letter_code
_entity_poly.pdbx_strand_id
1 'polypeptide(L)'
;RVVVPAAAPVAALVKQVTRNWAGNPLVLDPRDMASEEFTATKRAAFRAADVALAASGTVSLELAAVNTPMVIAYDMNWISRQIIGRMLRVDTVTLVNLVSETRVVPEFIGANCRPGPIAEGVLQVLRAPGAQKDAMALTMQRLGQGGEAPGLRAARAVLARM
;
A
#
# COMPACT_ATOMS: atom_id res chain seq x y z
N ARG A 1 17.27 -4.63 4.79
CA ARG A 1 16.71 -5.95 4.41
C ARG A 1 15.37 -5.77 3.74
N VAL A 2 15.07 -6.56 2.70
CA VAL A 2 13.77 -6.56 2.02
C VAL A 2 12.87 -7.62 2.65
N VAL A 3 11.59 -7.25 2.93
CA VAL A 3 10.53 -8.17 3.36
C VAL A 3 9.40 -8.11 2.35
N VAL A 4 8.94 -9.27 1.88
CA VAL A 4 7.91 -9.38 0.84
C VAL A 4 6.74 -10.20 1.36
N PRO A 5 5.69 -9.58 1.91
CA PRO A 5 4.45 -10.29 2.22
C PRO A 5 3.78 -10.77 0.93
N ALA A 6 3.54 -12.06 0.80
CA ALA A 6 2.93 -12.64 -0.39
C ALA A 6 1.46 -13.03 -0.13
N ALA A 7 0.64 -13.00 -1.17
CA ALA A 7 -0.66 -13.65 -1.13
C ALA A 7 -0.51 -15.14 -1.44
N ALA A 8 -1.31 -15.99 -0.81
CA ALA A 8 -1.21 -17.44 -0.93
C ALA A 8 -1.12 -17.97 -2.38
N PRO A 9 -1.94 -17.49 -3.34
CA PRO A 9 -1.91 -17.99 -4.72
C PRO A 9 -0.60 -17.69 -5.47
N VAL A 10 0.13 -16.63 -5.07
CA VAL A 10 1.33 -16.16 -5.77
C VAL A 10 2.62 -16.35 -4.96
N ALA A 11 2.56 -16.89 -3.76
CA ALA A 11 3.71 -17.01 -2.87
C ALA A 11 4.86 -17.84 -3.49
N ALA A 12 4.55 -18.91 -4.22
CA ALA A 12 5.55 -19.70 -4.92
C ALA A 12 6.27 -18.87 -6.01
N LEU A 13 5.51 -18.10 -6.79
CA LEU A 13 6.07 -17.20 -7.80
C LEU A 13 6.94 -16.11 -7.14
N VAL A 14 6.47 -15.51 -6.04
CA VAL A 14 7.24 -14.51 -5.30
C VAL A 14 8.56 -15.09 -4.81
N LYS A 15 8.57 -16.28 -4.20
CA LYS A 15 9.79 -16.98 -3.78
C LYS A 15 10.73 -17.22 -4.98
N GLN A 16 10.19 -17.59 -6.14
CA GLN A 16 10.98 -17.83 -7.35
C GLN A 16 11.62 -16.54 -7.89
N VAL A 17 10.87 -15.45 -8.03
CA VAL A 17 11.37 -14.20 -8.63
C VAL A 17 12.32 -13.44 -7.70
N THR A 18 12.16 -13.62 -6.38
CA THR A 18 13.05 -12.97 -5.39
C THR A 18 14.29 -13.79 -5.05
N ARG A 19 14.39 -15.02 -5.53
CA ARG A 19 15.45 -15.98 -5.18
C ARG A 19 16.86 -15.44 -5.38
N ASN A 20 17.06 -14.66 -6.44
CA ASN A 20 18.37 -14.13 -6.83
C ASN A 20 18.55 -12.65 -6.43
N TRP A 21 17.63 -12.07 -5.65
CA TRP A 21 17.79 -10.70 -5.21
C TRP A 21 18.93 -10.58 -4.17
N ALA A 22 19.75 -9.54 -4.31
CA ALA A 22 20.75 -9.21 -3.32
C ALA A 22 20.11 -8.94 -1.94
N GLY A 23 20.82 -9.29 -0.87
CA GLY A 23 20.36 -9.03 0.50
C GLY A 23 19.40 -10.07 1.07
N ASN A 24 19.17 -11.16 0.37
CA ASN A 24 18.40 -12.31 0.87
C ASN A 24 17.01 -11.91 1.40
N PRO A 25 16.04 -11.56 0.52
CA PRO A 25 14.74 -11.08 0.91
C PRO A 25 13.98 -12.13 1.73
N LEU A 26 13.25 -11.66 2.75
CA LEU A 26 12.36 -12.51 3.54
C LEU A 26 10.97 -12.50 2.90
N VAL A 27 10.54 -13.63 2.36
CA VAL A 27 9.17 -13.80 1.86
C VAL A 27 8.28 -14.31 2.99
N LEU A 28 7.25 -13.54 3.33
CA LEU A 28 6.21 -13.98 4.28
C LEU A 28 5.12 -14.69 3.48
N ASP A 29 5.03 -16.01 3.64
CA ASP A 29 4.04 -16.84 2.96
C ASP A 29 2.93 -17.21 3.96
N PRO A 30 1.67 -16.84 3.69
CA PRO A 30 0.57 -17.11 4.61
C PRO A 30 0.26 -18.60 4.78
N ARG A 31 0.83 -19.47 3.95
CA ARG A 31 0.68 -20.93 4.07
C ARG A 31 1.63 -21.55 5.10
N ASP A 32 2.68 -20.83 5.47
CA ASP A 32 3.72 -21.31 6.39
C ASP A 32 3.39 -21.00 7.86
N MET A 33 2.26 -20.33 8.14
CA MET A 33 1.85 -19.90 9.50
C MET A 33 0.33 -19.75 9.63
N ALA A 34 -0.17 -19.64 10.87
CA ALA A 34 -1.58 -19.38 11.13
C ALA A 34 -2.00 -17.99 10.61
N SER A 35 -3.27 -17.82 10.23
CA SER A 35 -3.79 -16.56 9.65
C SER A 35 -3.59 -15.35 10.56
N GLU A 36 -3.81 -15.51 11.86
CA GLU A 36 -3.59 -14.44 12.84
C GLU A 36 -2.11 -14.09 12.99
N GLU A 37 -1.25 -15.10 13.02
CA GLU A 37 0.21 -14.94 13.07
C GLU A 37 0.73 -14.24 11.82
N PHE A 38 0.24 -14.62 10.63
CA PHE A 38 0.59 -13.96 9.39
C PHE A 38 0.20 -12.48 9.42
N THR A 39 -1.01 -12.17 9.87
CA THR A 39 -1.49 -10.78 9.95
C THR A 39 -0.66 -9.95 10.93
N ALA A 40 -0.33 -10.50 12.09
CA ALA A 40 0.53 -9.86 13.08
C ALA A 40 1.94 -9.63 12.56
N THR A 41 2.54 -10.66 11.92
CA THR A 41 3.89 -10.59 11.35
C THR A 41 3.98 -9.61 10.19
N LYS A 42 2.99 -9.61 9.28
CA LYS A 42 2.89 -8.62 8.20
C LYS A 42 2.83 -7.20 8.75
N ARG A 43 1.97 -6.96 9.76
CA ARG A 43 1.85 -5.64 10.39
C ARG A 43 3.14 -5.20 11.09
N ALA A 44 3.83 -6.13 11.76
CA ALA A 44 5.13 -5.86 12.38
C ALA A 44 6.19 -5.52 11.32
N ALA A 45 6.22 -6.25 10.19
CA ALA A 45 7.11 -5.95 9.07
C ALA A 45 6.82 -4.56 8.46
N PHE A 46 5.56 -4.19 8.28
CA PHE A 46 5.19 -2.86 7.83
C PHE A 46 5.69 -1.78 8.79
N ARG A 47 5.45 -1.94 10.09
CA ARG A 47 5.89 -0.98 11.11
C ARG A 47 7.41 -0.83 11.19
N ALA A 48 8.16 -1.89 10.93
CA ALA A 48 9.62 -1.90 10.97
C ALA A 48 10.28 -1.39 9.69
N ALA A 49 9.50 -1.19 8.62
CA ALA A 49 10.03 -0.75 7.33
C ALA A 49 10.28 0.76 7.31
N ASP A 50 11.41 1.17 6.74
CA ASP A 50 11.74 2.57 6.50
C ASP A 50 10.91 3.14 5.34
N VAL A 51 10.59 2.30 4.35
CA VAL A 51 9.74 2.61 3.19
C VAL A 51 9.13 1.34 2.64
N ALA A 52 7.94 1.44 2.06
CA ALA A 52 7.29 0.34 1.36
C ALA A 52 7.10 0.65 -0.13
N LEU A 53 7.31 -0.34 -0.98
CA LEU A 53 6.86 -0.34 -2.38
C LEU A 53 5.62 -1.23 -2.45
N ALA A 54 4.50 -0.66 -2.83
CA ALA A 54 3.22 -1.35 -2.84
C ALA A 54 2.43 -1.14 -4.14
N ALA A 55 1.53 -2.05 -4.45
CA ALA A 55 0.52 -1.82 -5.48
C ALA A 55 -0.61 -0.91 -4.95
N SER A 56 -1.37 -0.31 -5.87
CA SER A 56 -2.57 0.44 -5.49
C SER A 56 -3.61 -0.47 -4.83
N GLY A 57 -4.31 0.08 -3.81
CA GLY A 57 -5.37 -0.64 -3.09
C GLY A 57 -5.34 -0.40 -1.59
N THR A 58 -6.01 -1.27 -0.85
CA THR A 58 -6.17 -1.18 0.61
C THR A 58 -4.85 -1.27 1.39
N VAL A 59 -3.81 -1.85 0.80
CA VAL A 59 -2.48 -1.92 1.43
C VAL A 59 -1.92 -0.54 1.78
N SER A 60 -2.27 0.49 1.02
CA SER A 60 -1.85 1.87 1.32
C SER A 60 -2.43 2.37 2.67
N LEU A 61 -3.64 1.93 3.02
CA LEU A 61 -4.23 2.24 4.33
C LEU A 61 -3.61 1.40 5.46
N GLU A 62 -3.24 0.15 5.19
CA GLU A 62 -2.53 -0.67 6.17
C GLU A 62 -1.15 -0.05 6.51
N LEU A 63 -0.43 0.44 5.51
CA LEU A 63 0.85 1.16 5.69
C LEU A 63 0.64 2.49 6.41
N ALA A 64 -0.39 3.26 6.04
CA ALA A 64 -0.73 4.51 6.70
C ALA A 64 -1.08 4.28 8.19
N ALA A 65 -1.81 3.21 8.51
CA ALA A 65 -2.18 2.87 9.88
C ALA A 65 -0.99 2.58 10.81
N VAL A 66 0.17 2.23 10.25
CA VAL A 66 1.42 2.01 10.98
C VAL A 66 2.47 3.12 10.71
N ASN A 67 2.06 4.16 9.99
CA ASN A 67 2.87 5.33 9.64
C ASN A 67 4.15 5.00 8.84
N THR A 68 4.05 4.03 7.92
CA THR A 68 5.16 3.62 7.06
C THR A 68 5.08 4.34 5.72
N PRO A 69 6.07 5.17 5.38
CA PRO A 69 6.13 5.86 4.08
C PRO A 69 6.12 4.87 2.92
N MET A 70 5.55 5.29 1.80
CA MET A 70 5.33 4.37 0.68
C MET A 70 5.50 5.02 -0.69
N VAL A 71 5.75 4.16 -1.66
CA VAL A 71 5.68 4.43 -3.09
C VAL A 71 4.69 3.46 -3.69
N ILE A 72 3.80 3.93 -4.54
CA ILE A 72 2.83 3.09 -5.24
C ILE A 72 3.31 2.84 -6.66
N ALA A 73 3.40 1.56 -7.03
CA ALA A 73 3.71 1.13 -8.39
C ALA A 73 2.69 0.09 -8.84
N TYR A 74 2.00 0.38 -9.92
CA TYR A 74 0.99 -0.52 -10.46
C TYR A 74 0.95 -0.48 -11.97
N ASP A 75 1.10 -1.62 -12.58
CA ASP A 75 0.93 -1.78 -14.01
C ASP A 75 -0.30 -2.63 -14.32
N MET A 76 -0.92 -2.36 -15.44
CA MET A 76 -2.06 -3.08 -15.95
C MET A 76 -1.90 -3.30 -17.46
N ASN A 77 -2.62 -4.27 -18.01
CA ASN A 77 -2.57 -4.51 -19.44
C ASN A 77 -3.04 -3.28 -20.24
N TRP A 78 -2.62 -3.18 -21.48
CA TRP A 78 -2.86 -2.03 -22.36
C TRP A 78 -4.36 -1.69 -22.49
N ILE A 79 -5.23 -2.67 -22.59
CA ILE A 79 -6.69 -2.46 -22.72
C ILE A 79 -7.24 -1.82 -21.46
N SER A 80 -6.88 -2.32 -20.29
CA SER A 80 -7.28 -1.74 -18.99
C SER A 80 -6.77 -0.32 -18.83
N ARG A 81 -5.54 0.00 -19.29
CA ARG A 81 -5.01 1.37 -19.29
C ARG A 81 -5.90 2.33 -20.07
N GLN A 82 -6.36 1.93 -21.27
CA GLN A 82 -7.21 2.77 -22.13
C GLN A 82 -8.59 3.01 -21.53
N ILE A 83 -9.19 1.98 -20.96
CA ILE A 83 -10.52 2.05 -20.35
C ILE A 83 -10.45 2.90 -19.08
N ILE A 84 -9.56 2.55 -18.16
CA ILE A 84 -9.44 3.20 -16.85
C ILE A 84 -8.98 4.65 -17.01
N GLY A 85 -8.02 4.94 -17.89
CA GLY A 85 -7.54 6.30 -18.14
C GLY A 85 -8.62 7.27 -18.64
N ARG A 86 -9.67 6.74 -19.32
CA ARG A 86 -10.83 7.54 -19.77
C ARG A 86 -11.95 7.64 -18.72
N MET A 87 -12.03 6.68 -17.82
CA MET A 87 -13.08 6.60 -16.78
C MET A 87 -12.67 7.27 -15.47
N LEU A 88 -11.39 7.27 -15.15
CA LEU A 88 -10.88 7.92 -13.94
C LEU A 88 -11.04 9.45 -14.06
N ARG A 89 -11.92 9.99 -13.24
CA ARG A 89 -12.08 11.45 -13.05
C ARG A 89 -11.18 12.00 -11.93
N VAL A 90 -10.35 11.14 -11.35
CA VAL A 90 -9.44 11.48 -10.26
C VAL A 90 -8.00 11.36 -10.77
N ASP A 91 -7.16 12.25 -10.31
CA ASP A 91 -5.75 12.36 -10.67
C ASP A 91 -4.81 11.55 -9.77
N THR A 92 -5.37 10.78 -8.83
CA THR A 92 -4.64 9.87 -7.93
C THR A 92 -5.42 8.58 -7.70
N VAL A 93 -4.71 7.47 -7.55
CA VAL A 93 -5.29 6.15 -7.26
C VAL A 93 -4.95 5.68 -5.84
N THR A 94 -4.13 6.43 -5.12
CA THR A 94 -3.74 6.10 -3.75
C THR A 94 -4.74 6.69 -2.76
N LEU A 95 -5.30 5.84 -1.92
CA LEU A 95 -6.30 6.26 -0.92
C LEU A 95 -5.74 7.31 0.05
N VAL A 96 -4.45 7.26 0.40
CA VAL A 96 -3.82 8.29 1.23
C VAL A 96 -3.87 9.65 0.56
N ASN A 97 -3.45 9.76 -0.71
CA ASN A 97 -3.51 11.01 -1.46
C ASN A 97 -4.94 11.53 -1.61
N LEU A 98 -5.88 10.62 -1.87
CA LEU A 98 -7.29 10.96 -2.06
C LEU A 98 -7.91 11.51 -0.77
N VAL A 99 -7.74 10.81 0.34
CA VAL A 99 -8.36 11.16 1.63
C VAL A 99 -7.68 12.37 2.28
N SER A 100 -6.35 12.50 2.16
CA SER A 100 -5.62 13.67 2.66
C SER A 100 -5.74 14.90 1.75
N GLU A 101 -6.24 14.72 0.51
CA GLU A 101 -6.29 15.77 -0.52
C GLU A 101 -4.91 16.29 -0.91
N THR A 102 -3.91 15.42 -0.84
CA THR A 102 -2.50 15.71 -1.20
C THR A 102 -2.04 14.87 -2.39
N ARG A 103 -0.77 15.03 -2.79
CA ARG A 103 -0.09 14.21 -3.80
C ARG A 103 1.31 13.81 -3.33
N VAL A 104 1.46 13.63 -2.02
CA VAL A 104 2.76 13.37 -1.39
C VAL A 104 3.22 11.92 -1.51
N VAL A 105 2.29 10.98 -1.78
CA VAL A 105 2.65 9.60 -2.09
C VAL A 105 2.92 9.50 -3.59
N PRO A 106 4.16 9.17 -4.01
CA PRO A 106 4.50 9.01 -5.42
C PRO A 106 3.77 7.81 -6.03
N GLU A 107 3.26 8.01 -7.24
CA GLU A 107 2.51 6.99 -7.99
C GLU A 107 3.17 6.75 -9.35
N PHE A 108 3.54 5.51 -9.60
CA PHE A 108 4.11 5.05 -10.88
C PHE A 108 3.12 4.08 -11.52
N ILE A 109 2.22 4.61 -12.36
CA ILE A 109 1.10 3.86 -12.90
C ILE A 109 1.28 3.65 -14.42
N GLY A 110 0.99 2.44 -14.88
CA GLY A 110 0.99 2.11 -16.29
C GLY A 110 2.34 2.34 -16.97
N ALA A 111 2.41 3.25 -17.95
CA ALA A 111 3.64 3.53 -18.69
C ALA A 111 4.78 4.08 -17.81
N ASN A 112 4.46 4.69 -16.67
CA ASN A 112 5.43 5.22 -15.72
C ASN A 112 5.89 4.16 -14.70
N CYS A 113 5.29 2.98 -14.68
CA CYS A 113 5.69 1.87 -13.82
C CYS A 113 6.97 1.22 -14.35
N ARG A 114 8.11 1.91 -14.15
CA ARG A 114 9.44 1.51 -14.63
C ARG A 114 10.43 1.46 -13.48
N PRO A 115 11.39 0.52 -13.50
CA PRO A 115 12.32 0.32 -12.38
C PRO A 115 13.10 1.57 -11.98
N GLY A 116 13.64 2.34 -12.93
CA GLY A 116 14.42 3.55 -12.66
C GLY A 116 13.63 4.62 -11.90
N PRO A 117 12.54 5.15 -12.45
CA PRO A 117 11.69 6.13 -11.76
C PRO A 117 11.18 5.63 -10.39
N ILE A 118 10.80 4.35 -10.28
CA ILE A 118 10.37 3.77 -9.00
C ILE A 118 11.50 3.80 -7.98
N ALA A 119 12.71 3.40 -8.37
CA ALA A 119 13.87 3.42 -7.48
C ALA A 119 14.20 4.85 -7.00
N GLU A 120 14.16 5.83 -7.89
CA GLU A 120 14.35 7.24 -7.53
C GLU A 120 13.27 7.71 -6.54
N GLY A 121 12.00 7.36 -6.78
CA GLY A 121 10.89 7.67 -5.89
C GLY A 121 11.09 7.06 -4.50
N VAL A 122 11.52 5.80 -4.41
CA VAL A 122 11.83 5.14 -3.13
C VAL A 122 12.95 5.86 -2.40
N LEU A 123 14.04 6.25 -3.10
CA LEU A 123 15.15 6.98 -2.50
C LEU A 123 14.74 8.39 -2.03
N GLN A 124 13.86 9.08 -2.75
CA GLN A 124 13.32 10.38 -2.34
C GLN A 124 12.50 10.26 -1.06
N VAL A 125 11.60 9.28 -0.99
CA VAL A 125 10.77 9.03 0.19
C VAL A 125 11.63 8.66 1.40
N LEU A 126 12.66 7.84 1.23
CA LEU A 126 13.61 7.51 2.29
C LEU A 126 14.33 8.75 2.86
N ARG A 127 14.69 9.71 2.00
CA ARG A 127 15.39 10.93 2.41
C ARG A 127 14.50 11.95 3.08
N ALA A 128 13.23 12.04 2.68
CA ALA A 128 12.30 13.07 3.16
C ALA A 128 10.87 12.51 3.38
N PRO A 129 10.65 11.65 4.38
CA PRO A 129 9.36 11.01 4.62
C PRO A 129 8.32 11.90 5.32
N GLY A 130 8.70 13.09 5.81
CA GLY A 130 7.87 13.92 6.70
C GLY A 130 6.50 14.23 6.15
N ALA A 131 6.41 14.81 4.94
CA ALA A 131 5.14 15.18 4.32
C ALA A 131 4.19 13.99 4.13
N GLN A 132 4.72 12.79 3.83
CA GLN A 132 3.90 11.59 3.76
C GLN A 132 3.37 11.16 5.14
N LYS A 133 4.20 11.24 6.18
CA LYS A 133 3.78 10.88 7.54
C LYS A 133 2.64 11.78 8.01
N ASP A 134 2.69 13.07 7.73
CA ASP A 134 1.63 14.03 8.05
C ASP A 134 0.33 13.70 7.28
N ALA A 135 0.44 13.41 5.98
CA ALA A 135 -0.71 13.04 5.16
C ALA A 135 -1.34 11.69 5.59
N MET A 136 -0.51 10.72 5.98
CA MET A 136 -0.99 9.44 6.53
C MET A 136 -1.70 9.63 7.86
N ALA A 137 -1.16 10.44 8.77
CA ALA A 137 -1.80 10.76 10.04
C ALA A 137 -3.16 11.44 9.81
N LEU A 138 -3.23 12.44 8.92
CA LEU A 138 -4.48 13.10 8.53
C LEU A 138 -5.48 12.11 7.91
N THR A 139 -5.01 11.22 7.03
CA THR A 139 -5.84 10.17 6.42
C THR A 139 -6.47 9.27 7.49
N MET A 140 -5.67 8.78 8.41
CA MET A 140 -6.16 7.90 9.48
C MET A 140 -7.11 8.60 10.43
N GLN A 141 -6.87 9.88 10.73
CA GLN A 141 -7.78 10.72 11.50
C GLN A 141 -9.12 10.88 10.78
N ARG A 142 -9.13 11.23 9.50
CA ARG A 142 -10.34 11.38 8.67
C ARG A 142 -11.13 10.08 8.54
N LEU A 143 -10.44 8.94 8.52
CA LEU A 143 -11.05 7.61 8.53
C LEU A 143 -11.55 7.17 9.91
N GLY A 144 -11.25 7.93 10.97
CA GLY A 144 -11.73 7.69 12.32
C GLY A 144 -10.89 6.65 13.09
N GLN A 145 -9.59 6.58 12.85
CA GLN A 145 -8.69 5.75 13.64
C GLN A 145 -8.77 6.15 15.12
N GLY A 146 -8.88 5.16 16.00
CA GLY A 146 -9.03 5.37 17.45
C GLY A 146 -10.46 5.68 17.92
N GLY A 147 -11.41 5.84 16.98
CA GLY A 147 -12.83 6.02 17.27
C GLY A 147 -13.64 4.73 17.17
N GLU A 148 -14.95 4.86 16.93
CA GLU A 148 -15.84 3.71 16.75
C GLU A 148 -15.42 2.85 15.55
N ALA A 149 -15.52 1.54 15.69
CA ALA A 149 -15.18 0.59 14.63
C ALA A 149 -15.93 0.91 13.32
N PRO A 150 -15.23 0.94 12.15
CA PRO A 150 -15.84 1.31 10.87
C PRO A 150 -17.09 0.49 10.50
N GLY A 151 -17.11 -0.81 10.84
CA GLY A 151 -18.27 -1.67 10.63
C GLY A 151 -19.50 -1.24 11.44
N LEU A 152 -19.32 -0.80 12.68
CA LEU A 152 -20.41 -0.30 13.51
C LEU A 152 -20.95 1.04 12.97
N ARG A 153 -20.07 1.94 12.54
CA ARG A 153 -20.48 3.20 11.90
C ARG A 153 -21.29 2.93 10.63
N ALA A 154 -20.83 2.00 9.80
CA ALA A 154 -21.54 1.62 8.58
C ALA A 154 -22.91 1.01 8.89
N ALA A 155 -22.98 0.08 9.85
CA ALA A 155 -24.24 -0.53 10.29
C ALA A 155 -25.23 0.52 10.80
N ARG A 156 -24.79 1.45 11.65
CA ARG A 156 -25.65 2.55 12.13
C ARG A 156 -26.14 3.46 11.01
N ALA A 157 -25.27 3.79 10.05
CA ALA A 157 -25.67 4.63 8.91
C ALA A 157 -26.74 3.96 8.04
N VAL A 158 -26.70 2.64 7.90
CA VAL A 158 -27.75 1.86 7.20
C VAL A 158 -29.05 1.87 8.02
N LEU A 159 -28.98 1.51 9.30
CA LEU A 159 -30.15 1.43 10.17
C LEU A 159 -30.85 2.77 10.37
N ALA A 160 -30.12 3.88 10.34
CA ALA A 160 -30.69 5.22 10.45
C ALA A 160 -31.49 5.67 9.23
N ARG A 161 -31.43 4.91 8.12
CA ARG A 161 -32.16 5.20 6.87
C ARG A 161 -33.28 4.19 6.57
N MET A 162 -33.45 3.23 7.44
CA MET A 162 -34.58 2.26 7.41
C MET A 162 -35.75 2.77 8.25
#